data_ed9e4fc1d4797aaafe4dcbc06d3a906e
#
_entry.id   ed9e4fc1d4797aaafe4dcbc06d3a906e
#
_cell.length_a   1.000
_cell.length_b   1.000
_cell.length_c   1.000
_cell.angle_alpha   90.00
_cell.angle_beta   90.00
_cell.angle_gamma   90.00
#
_symmetry.space_group_name_H-M   'P 1'
#
loop_
_entity.id
_entity.type
_entity.pdbx_description
1 polymer ?
#
loop_
_entity_poly.entity_id
_entity_poly.type
_entity_poly.pdbx_seq_one_letter_code
_entity_poly.pdbx_strand_id
1 'polypeptide(L)'
;MSQDTEVDMKEVELNELEPEKQPMNAASEAAMAMAVAGAEKNGLVKIKVAEDEAEAAAAAKFTGLSKEELLKVAGSPGWVRTRWALLLLFWLGWLGMLAGAVVIIVRAPRCRELPVQRWWHTGALYRIGDIQAFQGRDAGNLAGLKGHLDYLSTLKVRGFVLGPIHKNQKDDVAGTDLLQIDPSLGSKEDFDSLLQSAKKKSIRVILDLTPNYRGENSWFSTQVDTVATKMKDALEFWLQAGVDGFQVRDVENLVNASSFLSEWQNITKSFGEDRLLIAGTDSSDLQQILSLLESTKDLLLTSSYLSKSSFTGEETQSLVTQYLDATGSHWCSWSLSQAGLMTSFLPAQLLRLYQLLFFTLPGTPIFSYGDEIGLQTAVLPGQ
;
A
#
# COMPACT_ATOMS: atom_id res chain seq x y z
N MET A 1 40.84 30.43 21.99
CA MET A 1 41.19 30.31 20.56
C MET A 1 40.50 29.03 20.08
N SER A 2 39.30 29.17 19.57
CA SER A 2 38.55 28.11 18.89
C SER A 2 37.93 28.77 17.68
N GLN A 3 38.29 28.30 16.52
CA GLN A 3 37.76 28.80 15.25
C GLN A 3 36.45 28.09 14.99
N ASP A 4 35.38 28.89 14.90
CA ASP A 4 34.08 28.50 14.34
C ASP A 4 34.25 28.35 12.83
N THR A 5 33.89 27.17 12.33
CA THR A 5 33.79 26.93 10.90
C THR A 5 32.29 26.96 10.56
N GLU A 6 31.83 28.09 10.13
CA GLU A 6 30.53 28.30 9.50
C GLU A 6 30.49 27.56 8.15
N VAL A 7 29.60 26.58 8.02
CA VAL A 7 29.33 25.89 6.76
C VAL A 7 28.17 26.61 6.08
N ASP A 8 28.51 27.36 5.05
CA ASP A 8 27.59 28.05 4.14
C ASP A 8 26.77 27.02 3.34
N MET A 9 25.51 26.84 3.69
CA MET A 9 24.58 26.04 2.91
C MET A 9 24.00 26.89 1.77
N LYS A 10 24.62 26.79 0.59
CA LYS A 10 24.02 27.26 -0.65
C LYS A 10 22.76 26.45 -0.96
N GLU A 11 21.65 27.14 -1.07
CA GLU A 11 20.41 26.64 -1.63
C GLU A 11 20.66 26.02 -3.00
N VAL A 12 20.34 24.75 -3.14
CA VAL A 12 20.27 24.06 -4.43
C VAL A 12 18.84 24.23 -4.92
N GLU A 13 18.64 25.17 -5.85
CA GLU A 13 17.41 25.24 -6.63
C GLU A 13 17.21 23.92 -7.39
N LEU A 14 16.15 23.22 -7.03
CA LEU A 14 15.63 22.09 -7.82
C LEU A 14 14.98 22.64 -9.08
N ASN A 15 15.70 22.58 -10.19
CA ASN A 15 15.10 22.72 -11.52
C ASN A 15 14.05 21.65 -11.71
N GLU A 16 12.80 22.06 -11.91
CA GLU A 16 11.71 21.23 -12.36
C GLU A 16 12.10 20.57 -13.69
N LEU A 17 12.14 19.25 -13.70
CA LEU A 17 12.29 18.44 -14.91
C LEU A 17 10.99 18.54 -15.71
N GLU A 18 11.00 19.36 -16.75
CA GLU A 18 9.99 19.33 -17.79
C GLU A 18 10.01 17.94 -18.48
N PRO A 19 8.83 17.37 -18.83
CA PRO A 19 8.79 16.10 -19.53
C PRO A 19 9.36 16.23 -20.93
N GLU A 20 10.40 15.47 -21.20
CA GLU A 20 11.10 15.34 -22.46
C GLU A 20 10.15 14.90 -23.58
N LYS A 21 9.63 15.84 -24.35
CA LYS A 21 8.98 15.58 -25.63
C LYS A 21 10.07 15.37 -26.68
N GLN A 22 10.45 14.14 -26.90
CA GLN A 22 11.26 13.81 -28.08
C GLN A 22 10.41 13.99 -29.36
N PRO A 23 10.76 14.87 -30.29
CA PRO A 23 10.12 14.90 -31.58
C PRO A 23 10.71 13.83 -32.50
N MET A 24 9.87 12.86 -32.87
CA MET A 24 10.20 11.80 -33.86
C MET A 24 10.31 12.33 -35.28
N ASN A 25 10.96 13.47 -35.54
CA ASN A 25 11.18 13.95 -36.91
C ASN A 25 12.34 14.96 -37.05
N ALA A 26 13.44 14.73 -36.35
CA ALA A 26 14.61 15.62 -36.45
C ALA A 26 15.31 15.60 -37.85
N ALA A 27 14.99 14.64 -38.70
CA ALA A 27 15.61 14.54 -40.03
C ALA A 27 14.90 15.36 -41.12
N SER A 28 13.62 15.67 -40.99
CA SER A 28 12.87 16.45 -41.99
C SER A 28 12.92 17.96 -41.74
N GLU A 29 13.04 18.39 -40.49
CA GLU A 29 13.14 19.83 -40.14
C GLU A 29 14.52 20.41 -40.45
N ALA A 30 15.59 19.62 -40.34
CA ALA A 30 16.94 20.08 -40.71
C ALA A 30 17.06 20.32 -42.21
N ALA A 31 16.38 19.52 -43.06
CA ALA A 31 16.34 19.72 -44.49
C ALA A 31 15.48 20.92 -44.90
N MET A 32 14.37 21.20 -44.17
CA MET A 32 13.54 22.38 -44.41
C MET A 32 14.19 23.66 -43.89
N ALA A 33 14.89 23.62 -42.75
CA ALA A 33 15.59 24.77 -42.21
C ALA A 33 16.76 25.21 -43.09
N MET A 34 17.47 24.29 -43.78
CA MET A 34 18.50 24.64 -44.76
C MET A 34 17.91 25.24 -46.06
N ALA A 35 16.69 24.84 -46.48
CA ALA A 35 16.04 25.43 -47.64
C ALA A 35 15.49 26.85 -47.37
N VAL A 36 15.08 27.13 -46.13
CA VAL A 36 14.56 28.46 -45.73
C VAL A 36 15.70 29.45 -45.43
N ALA A 37 16.82 28.98 -44.90
CA ALA A 37 17.98 29.82 -44.63
C ALA A 37 18.69 30.33 -45.87
N GLY A 38 18.44 29.73 -47.06
CA GLY A 38 18.93 30.20 -48.34
C GLY A 38 18.11 31.32 -49.00
N ALA A 39 16.91 31.64 -48.44
CA ALA A 39 15.97 32.60 -49.06
C ALA A 39 15.98 34.01 -48.45
N GLU A 40 16.67 34.26 -47.35
CA GLU A 40 16.61 35.55 -46.62
C GLU A 40 17.91 36.40 -46.71
N LYS A 41 18.76 36.20 -47.70
CA LYS A 41 19.88 37.11 -48.01
C LYS A 41 19.82 37.59 -49.43
N ASN A 42 18.80 38.30 -49.82
CA ASN A 42 18.75 39.05 -51.08
C ASN A 42 18.69 40.55 -50.82
N GLY A 43 19.83 41.11 -50.40
CA GLY A 43 20.18 42.46 -50.86
C GLY A 43 20.43 42.35 -52.38
N LEU A 44 19.81 43.28 -53.13
CA LEU A 44 19.91 43.40 -54.57
C LEU A 44 21.36 43.29 -55.10
N VAL A 45 21.74 42.13 -55.61
CA VAL A 45 22.86 42.00 -56.53
C VAL A 45 22.25 41.85 -57.90
N LYS A 46 22.25 42.95 -58.70
CA LYS A 46 22.01 42.90 -60.14
C LYS A 46 23.20 42.17 -60.77
N ILE A 47 23.05 40.86 -60.97
CA ILE A 47 23.97 40.16 -61.84
C ILE A 47 23.51 40.41 -63.25
N LYS A 48 24.33 41.14 -64.04
CA LYS A 48 24.24 41.21 -65.51
C LYS A 48 24.62 39.83 -66.00
N VAL A 49 23.61 39.00 -66.27
CA VAL A 49 23.81 37.77 -67.04
C VAL A 49 24.00 38.17 -68.52
N ALA A 50 25.10 37.74 -69.09
CA ALA A 50 25.32 37.95 -70.51
C ALA A 50 24.24 37.18 -71.30
N GLU A 51 23.77 37.76 -72.39
CA GLU A 51 22.69 37.21 -73.23
C GLU A 51 22.94 35.78 -73.74
N ASP A 52 24.18 35.35 -73.79
CA ASP A 52 24.58 34.03 -74.20
C ASP A 52 24.28 32.88 -73.15
N GLU A 53 24.12 33.23 -71.90
CA GLU A 53 23.71 32.24 -70.86
C GLU A 53 22.20 32.10 -70.76
N ALA A 54 21.42 33.07 -71.19
CA ALA A 54 19.95 33.00 -71.21
C ALA A 54 19.45 32.00 -72.29
N GLU A 55 20.15 31.83 -73.44
CA GLU A 55 19.83 30.80 -74.41
C GLU A 55 20.20 29.38 -73.94
N ALA A 56 21.25 29.22 -73.13
CA ALA A 56 21.61 27.93 -72.53
C ALA A 56 20.66 27.52 -71.45
N ALA A 57 20.14 28.48 -70.69
CA ALA A 57 19.11 28.23 -69.61
C ALA A 57 17.73 27.92 -70.25
N ALA A 58 17.43 28.48 -71.43
CA ALA A 58 16.18 28.14 -72.12
C ALA A 58 16.23 26.74 -72.80
N ALA A 59 17.44 26.18 -72.97
CA ALA A 59 17.63 24.82 -73.49
C ALA A 59 17.61 23.74 -72.45
N ALA A 60 17.54 24.08 -71.18
CA ALA A 60 17.20 23.11 -70.06
C ALA A 60 15.75 22.69 -70.28
N LYS A 61 15.55 21.70 -71.11
CA LYS A 61 14.26 21.12 -71.43
C LYS A 61 13.62 20.60 -70.17
N PHE A 62 12.67 21.36 -69.68
CA PHE A 62 11.80 20.92 -68.58
C PHE A 62 11.13 19.63 -69.07
N THR A 63 11.56 18.48 -68.58
CA THR A 63 11.00 17.16 -68.91
C THR A 63 9.62 16.91 -68.35
N GLY A 64 8.99 17.92 -67.73
CA GLY A 64 7.66 17.86 -67.15
C GLY A 64 6.61 18.52 -68.08
N LEU A 65 5.38 18.05 -68.01
CA LEU A 65 4.21 18.63 -68.65
C LEU A 65 3.98 20.07 -68.20
N SER A 66 3.62 20.97 -69.06
CA SER A 66 3.23 22.32 -68.71
C SER A 66 1.99 22.31 -67.85
N LYS A 67 1.75 23.35 -67.03
CA LYS A 67 0.61 23.45 -66.16
C LYS A 67 -0.72 23.20 -66.86
N GLU A 68 -0.87 23.71 -68.08
CA GLU A 68 -2.09 23.55 -68.88
C GLU A 68 -2.28 22.14 -69.41
N GLU A 69 -1.23 21.50 -69.87
CA GLU A 69 -1.22 20.10 -70.30
C GLU A 69 -1.48 19.17 -69.10
N LEU A 70 -0.89 19.48 -67.96
CA LEU A 70 -1.12 18.70 -66.69
C LEU A 70 -2.57 18.78 -66.25
N LEU A 71 -3.21 19.95 -66.33
CA LEU A 71 -4.63 20.14 -66.02
C LEU A 71 -5.53 19.39 -67.04
N LYS A 72 -5.16 19.39 -68.31
CA LYS A 72 -5.90 18.68 -69.35
C LYS A 72 -5.80 17.15 -69.20
N VAL A 73 -4.64 16.62 -68.87
CA VAL A 73 -4.45 15.19 -68.57
C VAL A 73 -5.13 14.83 -67.24
N ALA A 74 -5.00 15.68 -66.23
CA ALA A 74 -5.63 15.47 -64.96
C ALA A 74 -7.16 15.50 -64.99
N GLY A 75 -7.76 16.24 -65.90
CA GLY A 75 -9.20 16.28 -66.16
C GLY A 75 -9.73 15.16 -67.05
N SER A 76 -8.86 14.32 -67.63
CA SER A 76 -9.31 13.22 -68.44
C SER A 76 -10.15 12.21 -67.68
N PRO A 77 -11.17 11.61 -68.33
CA PRO A 77 -12.11 10.72 -67.64
C PRO A 77 -11.43 9.48 -66.98
N GLY A 78 -10.30 9.06 -67.55
CA GLY A 78 -9.47 7.99 -66.99
C GLY A 78 -8.86 8.38 -65.65
N TRP A 79 -8.19 9.52 -65.56
CA TRP A 79 -7.57 10.02 -64.38
C TRP A 79 -8.55 10.38 -63.24
N VAL A 80 -9.72 10.92 -63.60
CA VAL A 80 -10.78 11.20 -62.64
C VAL A 80 -11.27 9.91 -62.01
N ARG A 81 -11.52 8.84 -62.79
CA ARG A 81 -11.91 7.53 -62.27
C ARG A 81 -10.84 6.91 -61.39
N THR A 82 -9.58 7.00 -61.76
CA THR A 82 -8.44 6.50 -61.00
C THR A 82 -8.33 7.22 -59.65
N ARG A 83 -8.47 8.55 -59.61
CA ARG A 83 -8.48 9.30 -58.34
C ARG A 83 -9.59 8.86 -57.41
N TRP A 84 -10.81 8.74 -57.92
CA TRP A 84 -11.95 8.28 -57.17
C TRP A 84 -11.75 6.84 -56.67
N ALA A 85 -11.20 5.97 -57.48
CA ALA A 85 -10.88 4.59 -57.10
C ALA A 85 -9.81 4.55 -56.00
N LEU A 86 -8.74 5.33 -56.13
CA LEU A 86 -7.71 5.42 -55.08
C LEU A 86 -8.23 6.02 -53.80
N LEU A 87 -9.07 7.06 -53.89
CA LEU A 87 -9.68 7.70 -52.74
C LEU A 87 -10.65 6.75 -51.99
N LEU A 88 -11.47 6.01 -52.73
CA LEU A 88 -12.34 4.97 -52.16
C LEU A 88 -11.51 3.85 -51.54
N LEU A 89 -10.45 3.39 -52.19
CA LEU A 89 -9.58 2.33 -51.65
C LEU A 89 -8.88 2.80 -50.40
N PHE A 90 -8.41 4.05 -50.33
CA PHE A 90 -7.84 4.66 -49.16
C PHE A 90 -8.82 4.68 -48.00
N TRP A 91 -10.04 5.19 -48.24
CA TRP A 91 -11.07 5.26 -47.19
C TRP A 91 -11.55 3.89 -46.71
N LEU A 92 -11.70 2.93 -47.67
CA LEU A 92 -12.04 1.54 -47.30
C LEU A 92 -10.91 0.88 -46.47
N GLY A 93 -9.65 1.12 -46.84
CA GLY A 93 -8.51 0.63 -46.07
C GLY A 93 -8.48 1.24 -44.65
N TRP A 94 -8.72 2.55 -44.56
CA TRP A 94 -8.75 3.24 -43.30
C TRP A 94 -9.92 2.78 -42.38
N LEU A 95 -11.13 2.66 -42.96
CA LEU A 95 -12.30 2.11 -42.27
C LEU A 95 -12.07 0.64 -41.86
N GLY A 96 -11.44 -0.15 -42.73
CA GLY A 96 -11.09 -1.54 -42.42
C GLY A 96 -10.14 -1.65 -41.24
N MET A 97 -9.13 -0.77 -41.18
CA MET A 97 -8.19 -0.70 -40.08
C MET A 97 -8.90 -0.27 -38.77
N LEU A 98 -9.79 0.73 -38.87
CA LEU A 98 -10.58 1.16 -37.69
C LEU A 98 -11.51 0.03 -37.20
N ALA A 99 -12.21 -0.64 -38.11
CA ALA A 99 -13.05 -1.79 -37.77
C ALA A 99 -12.23 -2.93 -37.14
N GLY A 100 -11.04 -3.21 -37.70
CA GLY A 100 -10.11 -4.17 -37.12
C GLY A 100 -9.69 -3.80 -35.69
N ALA A 101 -9.35 -2.54 -35.46
CA ALA A 101 -9.02 -2.04 -34.15
C ALA A 101 -10.18 -2.22 -33.13
N VAL A 102 -11.40 -1.87 -33.56
CA VAL A 102 -12.62 -2.08 -32.72
C VAL A 102 -12.82 -3.57 -32.41
N VAL A 103 -12.66 -4.45 -33.42
CA VAL A 103 -12.79 -5.91 -33.22
C VAL A 103 -11.74 -6.42 -32.21
N ILE A 104 -10.49 -5.94 -32.32
CA ILE A 104 -9.43 -6.31 -31.37
C ILE A 104 -9.79 -5.85 -29.96
N ILE A 105 -10.24 -4.61 -29.80
CA ILE A 105 -10.64 -4.06 -28.49
C ILE A 105 -11.81 -4.85 -27.89
N VAL A 106 -12.83 -5.17 -28.70
CA VAL A 106 -14.01 -5.90 -28.23
C VAL A 106 -13.70 -7.35 -27.89
N ARG A 107 -12.81 -7.99 -28.66
CA ARG A 107 -12.39 -9.39 -28.45
C ARG A 107 -11.23 -9.54 -27.48
N ALA A 108 -10.53 -8.45 -27.13
CA ALA A 108 -9.47 -8.52 -26.14
C ALA A 108 -10.04 -9.08 -24.82
N PRO A 109 -9.38 -10.08 -24.20
CA PRO A 109 -9.80 -10.58 -22.92
C PRO A 109 -9.80 -9.41 -21.93
N ARG A 110 -10.95 -9.15 -21.32
CA ARG A 110 -11.03 -8.15 -20.27
C ARG A 110 -10.09 -8.56 -19.14
N CYS A 111 -9.31 -7.63 -18.63
CA CYS A 111 -8.55 -7.85 -17.42
C CYS A 111 -9.51 -8.39 -16.35
N ARG A 112 -9.07 -9.39 -15.59
CA ARG A 112 -9.81 -9.83 -14.42
C ARG A 112 -10.02 -8.63 -13.50
N GLU A 113 -11.20 -8.52 -12.93
CA GLU A 113 -11.44 -7.52 -11.90
C GLU A 113 -10.39 -7.69 -10.81
N LEU A 114 -9.77 -6.58 -10.42
CA LEU A 114 -8.82 -6.61 -9.32
C LEU A 114 -9.56 -7.07 -8.06
N PRO A 115 -8.96 -7.94 -7.25
CA PRO A 115 -9.57 -8.34 -5.99
C PRO A 115 -9.82 -7.11 -5.14
N VAL A 116 -10.96 -7.08 -4.44
CA VAL A 116 -11.29 -5.99 -3.53
C VAL A 116 -10.22 -5.92 -2.44
N GLN A 117 -9.45 -4.84 -2.46
CA GLN A 117 -8.42 -4.61 -1.45
C GLN A 117 -9.04 -3.90 -0.24
N ARG A 118 -8.87 -4.51 0.92
CA ARG A 118 -9.17 -3.87 2.20
C ARG A 118 -8.00 -2.98 2.63
N TRP A 119 -8.23 -2.03 3.53
CA TRP A 119 -7.19 -1.10 3.97
C TRP A 119 -5.97 -1.80 4.62
N TRP A 120 -6.19 -2.92 5.31
CA TRP A 120 -5.11 -3.72 5.90
C TRP A 120 -4.32 -4.56 4.90
N HIS A 121 -4.80 -4.69 3.66
CA HIS A 121 -4.05 -5.33 2.57
C HIS A 121 -2.96 -4.41 1.98
N THR A 122 -3.01 -3.11 2.26
CA THR A 122 -2.21 -2.10 1.55
C THR A 122 -1.04 -1.55 2.37
N GLY A 123 -0.75 -2.13 3.52
CA GLY A 123 0.38 -1.68 4.36
C GLY A 123 0.45 -2.36 5.71
N ALA A 124 1.42 -1.93 6.49
CA ALA A 124 1.71 -2.50 7.80
C ALA A 124 0.76 -2.01 8.89
N LEU A 125 0.61 -2.84 9.90
CA LEU A 125 0.01 -2.48 11.19
C LEU A 125 1.12 -2.32 12.24
N TYR A 126 0.90 -1.38 13.16
CA TYR A 126 1.83 -1.09 14.24
C TYR A 126 1.17 -1.38 15.58
N ARG A 127 1.78 -2.18 16.43
CA ARG A 127 1.20 -2.57 17.72
C ARG A 127 1.81 -1.77 18.85
N ILE A 128 0.97 -1.08 19.62
CA ILE A 128 1.33 -0.39 20.86
C ILE A 128 0.71 -1.19 22.00
N GLY A 129 1.41 -2.23 22.46
CA GLY A 129 0.90 -3.14 23.49
C GLY A 129 0.80 -2.48 24.87
N ASP A 130 1.75 -1.63 25.22
CA ASP A 130 1.79 -0.87 26.46
C ASP A 130 1.96 0.62 26.15
N ILE A 131 0.92 1.40 26.43
CA ILE A 131 0.90 2.85 26.22
C ILE A 131 1.92 3.54 27.12
N GLN A 132 2.10 3.08 28.34
CA GLN A 132 3.02 3.68 29.30
C GLN A 132 4.46 3.51 28.85
N ALA A 133 4.82 2.31 28.37
CA ALA A 133 6.14 2.05 27.84
C ALA A 133 6.42 2.82 26.53
N PHE A 134 5.43 3.00 25.67
CA PHE A 134 5.58 3.71 24.40
C PHE A 134 5.88 5.21 24.59
N GLN A 135 5.36 5.84 25.61
CA GLN A 135 5.54 7.28 25.87
C GLN A 135 6.77 7.62 26.72
N GLY A 136 7.40 6.65 27.32
CA GLY A 136 8.61 6.85 28.10
C GLY A 136 8.36 7.61 29.41
N ARG A 137 9.06 8.75 29.63
CA ARG A 137 9.07 9.47 30.91
C ARG A 137 7.79 10.24 31.22
N ASP A 138 7.02 10.62 30.22
CA ASP A 138 5.73 11.28 30.42
C ASP A 138 4.70 10.19 30.73
N ALA A 139 3.83 10.46 31.71
CA ALA A 139 2.81 9.50 32.13
C ALA A 139 2.02 9.01 30.92
N GLY A 140 2.32 7.79 30.49
CA GLY A 140 1.76 7.20 29.29
C GLY A 140 0.26 7.09 29.39
N ASN A 141 -0.45 7.95 28.69
CA ASN A 141 -1.90 8.00 28.65
C ASN A 141 -2.41 8.24 27.22
N LEU A 142 -3.71 8.14 27.03
CA LEU A 142 -4.36 8.31 25.73
C LEU A 142 -4.14 9.72 25.14
N ALA A 143 -4.09 10.75 26.00
CA ALA A 143 -3.85 12.12 25.56
C ALA A 143 -2.42 12.30 25.00
N GLY A 144 -1.42 11.71 25.66
CA GLY A 144 -0.04 11.71 25.19
C GLY A 144 0.14 10.94 23.89
N LEU A 145 -0.53 9.79 23.74
CA LEU A 145 -0.50 8.99 22.50
C LEU A 145 -0.97 9.79 21.29
N LYS A 146 -1.93 10.69 21.47
CA LYS A 146 -2.38 11.60 20.41
C LYS A 146 -1.24 12.44 19.83
N GLY A 147 -0.27 12.86 20.67
CA GLY A 147 0.93 13.60 20.23
C GLY A 147 1.86 12.77 19.33
N HIS A 148 1.82 11.44 19.44
CA HIS A 148 2.67 10.54 18.64
C HIS A 148 2.05 10.09 17.32
N LEU A 149 0.83 10.53 16.97
CA LEU A 149 0.20 10.17 15.70
C LEU A 149 0.98 10.69 14.48
N ASP A 150 1.75 11.76 14.61
CA ASP A 150 2.62 12.26 13.52
C ASP A 150 3.77 11.30 13.26
N TYR A 151 4.33 10.71 14.29
CA TYR A 151 5.33 9.66 14.17
C TYR A 151 4.76 8.45 13.40
N LEU A 152 3.59 7.95 13.79
CA LEU A 152 2.91 6.84 13.10
C LEU A 152 2.60 7.18 11.63
N SER A 153 2.21 8.41 11.36
CA SER A 153 1.99 8.89 9.99
C SER A 153 3.30 8.91 9.18
N THR A 154 4.42 9.27 9.81
CA THR A 154 5.75 9.25 9.18
C THR A 154 6.19 7.82 8.85
N LEU A 155 5.90 6.85 9.72
CA LEU A 155 6.13 5.43 9.48
C LEU A 155 5.25 4.84 8.36
N LYS A 156 4.24 5.60 7.87
CA LYS A 156 3.32 5.15 6.81
C LYS A 156 2.50 3.92 7.17
N VAL A 157 2.27 3.67 8.45
CA VAL A 157 1.40 2.57 8.87
C VAL A 157 -0.07 2.85 8.51
N ARG A 158 -0.82 1.82 8.19
CA ARG A 158 -2.24 1.94 7.83
C ARG A 158 -3.15 1.99 9.04
N GLY A 159 -2.72 1.39 10.11
CA GLY A 159 -3.43 1.39 11.39
C GLY A 159 -2.51 0.98 12.51
N PHE A 160 -2.93 1.22 13.72
CA PHE A 160 -2.24 0.71 14.90
C PHE A 160 -3.19 -0.06 15.82
N VAL A 161 -2.62 -1.08 16.45
CA VAL A 161 -3.28 -1.84 17.50
C VAL A 161 -2.93 -1.19 18.82
N LEU A 162 -3.96 -0.65 19.48
CA LEU A 162 -3.84 -0.08 20.80
C LEU A 162 -4.02 -1.20 21.83
N GLY A 163 -3.06 -1.36 22.72
CA GLY A 163 -3.12 -2.33 23.82
C GLY A 163 -4.37 -2.17 24.68
N PRO A 164 -4.67 -3.14 25.53
CA PRO A 164 -5.89 -3.10 26.32
C PRO A 164 -5.96 -1.82 27.16
N ILE A 165 -7.06 -1.11 27.02
CA ILE A 165 -7.32 0.14 27.77
C ILE A 165 -8.43 -0.02 28.83
N HIS A 166 -9.10 -1.16 28.82
CA HIS A 166 -10.21 -1.39 29.73
C HIS A 166 -9.75 -1.70 31.14
N LYS A 167 -10.61 -1.42 32.11
CA LYS A 167 -10.38 -1.71 33.51
C LYS A 167 -10.32 -3.21 33.73
N ASN A 168 -9.15 -3.71 34.12
CA ASN A 168 -8.94 -5.12 34.42
C ASN A 168 -8.36 -5.27 35.83
N GLN A 169 -9.08 -5.96 36.69
CA GLN A 169 -8.56 -6.46 37.95
C GLN A 169 -8.06 -7.87 37.74
N LYS A 170 -6.76 -8.11 38.03
CA LYS A 170 -6.09 -9.37 37.80
C LYS A 170 -6.93 -10.55 38.34
N ASP A 171 -7.27 -11.49 37.45
CA ASP A 171 -7.98 -12.73 37.72
C ASP A 171 -9.38 -12.57 38.39
N ASP A 172 -9.94 -11.37 38.39
CA ASP A 172 -11.26 -11.06 38.92
C ASP A 172 -12.22 -10.59 37.81
N VAL A 173 -13.17 -11.44 37.42
CA VAL A 173 -14.18 -11.12 36.38
C VAL A 173 -15.13 -10.02 36.85
N ALA A 174 -15.46 -9.99 38.16
CA ALA A 174 -16.40 -9.00 38.72
C ALA A 174 -15.77 -7.60 38.75
N GLY A 175 -14.47 -7.52 39.06
CA GLY A 175 -13.69 -6.29 39.05
C GLY A 175 -13.22 -5.83 37.65
N THR A 176 -13.46 -6.65 36.60
CA THR A 176 -13.08 -6.35 35.21
C THR A 176 -14.27 -5.84 34.44
N ASP A 177 -14.13 -4.64 33.84
CA ASP A 177 -15.15 -3.99 33.04
C ASP A 177 -14.56 -3.64 31.66
N LEU A 178 -15.02 -4.34 30.62
CA LEU A 178 -14.56 -4.17 29.25
C LEU A 178 -15.09 -2.90 28.57
N LEU A 179 -16.08 -2.24 29.17
CA LEU A 179 -16.69 -1.01 28.67
C LEU A 179 -16.06 0.25 29.26
N GLN A 180 -15.36 0.12 30.40
CA GLN A 180 -14.77 1.24 31.10
C GLN A 180 -13.27 1.33 30.81
N ILE A 181 -12.80 2.52 30.44
CA ILE A 181 -11.37 2.80 30.31
C ILE A 181 -10.73 2.78 31.72
N ASP A 182 -9.53 2.19 31.82
CA ASP A 182 -8.75 2.25 33.05
C ASP A 182 -8.43 3.72 33.38
N PRO A 183 -8.82 4.23 34.53
CA PRO A 183 -8.59 5.64 34.90
C PRO A 183 -7.13 6.07 34.87
N SER A 184 -6.19 5.13 34.98
CA SER A 184 -4.75 5.42 34.84
C SER A 184 -4.31 5.73 33.40
N LEU A 185 -5.11 5.35 32.42
CA LEU A 185 -4.80 5.55 31.01
C LEU A 185 -5.47 6.77 30.39
N GLY A 186 -6.52 7.31 31.03
CA GLY A 186 -7.23 8.50 30.56
C GLY A 186 -8.74 8.38 30.63
N SER A 187 -9.41 9.33 30.01
CA SER A 187 -10.86 9.42 29.96
C SER A 187 -11.42 8.96 28.60
N LYS A 188 -12.76 8.85 28.54
CA LYS A 188 -13.47 8.57 27.29
C LYS A 188 -13.29 9.71 26.28
N GLU A 189 -13.24 10.94 26.76
CA GLU A 189 -13.01 12.15 25.95
C GLU A 189 -11.62 12.13 25.29
N ASP A 190 -10.59 11.68 26.06
CA ASP A 190 -9.24 11.51 25.54
C ASP A 190 -9.21 10.47 24.41
N PHE A 191 -9.90 9.35 24.61
CA PHE A 191 -10.02 8.30 23.62
C PHE A 191 -10.76 8.78 22.36
N ASP A 192 -11.88 9.46 22.49
CA ASP A 192 -12.65 10.00 21.36
C ASP A 192 -11.81 11.05 20.59
N SER A 193 -11.04 11.86 21.29
CA SER A 193 -10.10 12.82 20.70
C SER A 193 -8.97 12.13 19.93
N LEU A 194 -8.46 11.00 20.46
CA LEU A 194 -7.47 10.17 19.78
C LEU A 194 -8.04 9.58 18.48
N LEU A 195 -9.25 8.99 18.53
CA LEU A 195 -9.92 8.43 17.35
C LEU A 195 -10.12 9.48 16.26
N GLN A 196 -10.61 10.67 16.61
CA GLN A 196 -10.80 11.77 15.66
C GLN A 196 -9.48 12.22 15.04
N SER A 197 -8.41 12.29 15.83
CA SER A 197 -7.10 12.70 15.35
C SER A 197 -6.46 11.65 14.44
N ALA A 198 -6.61 10.37 14.76
CA ALA A 198 -6.17 9.26 13.92
C ALA A 198 -6.93 9.25 12.57
N LYS A 199 -8.24 9.45 12.61
CA LYS A 199 -9.09 9.54 11.40
C LYS A 199 -8.67 10.69 10.49
N LYS A 200 -8.32 11.86 11.03
CA LYS A 200 -7.81 13.01 10.25
C LYS A 200 -6.51 12.68 9.52
N LYS A 201 -5.71 11.77 10.06
CA LYS A 201 -4.45 11.31 9.46
C LYS A 201 -4.61 10.04 8.62
N SER A 202 -5.86 9.57 8.42
CA SER A 202 -6.17 8.32 7.72
C SER A 202 -5.51 7.08 8.33
N ILE A 203 -5.29 7.11 9.64
CA ILE A 203 -4.76 5.99 10.42
C ILE A 203 -5.93 5.31 11.13
N ARG A 204 -6.04 4.00 10.97
CA ARG A 204 -7.08 3.17 11.58
C ARG A 204 -6.68 2.76 12.99
N VAL A 205 -7.66 2.69 13.89
CA VAL A 205 -7.45 2.32 15.30
C VAL A 205 -8.10 0.98 15.58
N ILE A 206 -7.29 0.02 16.00
CA ILE A 206 -7.71 -1.32 16.38
C ILE A 206 -7.52 -1.42 17.90
N LEU A 207 -8.52 -1.89 18.62
CA LEU A 207 -8.47 -2.01 20.09
C LEU A 207 -8.21 -3.45 20.50
N ASP A 208 -7.24 -3.68 21.37
CA ASP A 208 -7.03 -4.97 22.01
C ASP A 208 -8.08 -5.13 23.16
N LEU A 209 -8.94 -6.11 23.01
CA LEU A 209 -10.00 -6.44 23.99
C LEU A 209 -9.74 -7.75 24.72
N THR A 210 -8.50 -8.21 24.82
CA THR A 210 -8.15 -9.40 25.62
C THR A 210 -8.59 -9.19 27.07
N PRO A 211 -9.54 -9.98 27.60
CA PRO A 211 -10.29 -9.60 28.82
C PRO A 211 -9.42 -9.48 30.06
N ASN A 212 -8.64 -10.50 30.38
CA ASN A 212 -7.80 -10.56 31.58
C ASN A 212 -6.31 -10.37 31.22
N TYR A 213 -5.99 -9.25 30.57
CA TYR A 213 -4.64 -8.99 30.06
C TYR A 213 -3.57 -8.81 31.16
N ARG A 214 -3.99 -8.58 32.41
CA ARG A 214 -3.11 -8.49 33.57
C ARG A 214 -3.03 -9.80 34.37
N GLY A 215 -3.86 -10.81 34.03
CA GLY A 215 -3.94 -12.06 34.77
C GLY A 215 -3.04 -13.16 34.22
N GLU A 216 -3.14 -14.33 34.87
CA GLU A 216 -2.38 -15.51 34.43
C GLU A 216 -3.03 -16.19 33.21
N ASN A 217 -4.36 -16.08 33.09
CA ASN A 217 -5.12 -16.58 31.95
C ASN A 217 -5.96 -15.45 31.36
N SER A 218 -5.73 -15.16 30.10
CA SER A 218 -6.39 -14.05 29.40
C SER A 218 -7.90 -14.23 29.26
N TRP A 219 -8.42 -15.46 29.40
CA TRP A 219 -9.82 -15.78 29.10
C TRP A 219 -10.66 -16.20 30.30
N PHE A 220 -10.18 -16.07 31.52
CA PHE A 220 -10.95 -16.47 32.70
C PHE A 220 -11.55 -17.88 32.54
N SER A 221 -10.71 -18.88 32.47
CA SER A 221 -11.05 -20.27 32.08
C SER A 221 -12.24 -20.90 32.82
N THR A 222 -12.60 -20.38 34.02
CA THR A 222 -13.72 -20.87 34.81
C THR A 222 -15.06 -20.16 34.56
N GLN A 223 -15.09 -19.09 33.77
CA GLN A 223 -16.27 -18.24 33.55
C GLN A 223 -16.44 -17.83 32.06
N VAL A 224 -16.19 -18.76 31.15
CA VAL A 224 -16.16 -18.52 29.71
C VAL A 224 -17.45 -17.89 29.17
N ASP A 225 -18.62 -18.38 29.61
CA ASP A 225 -19.93 -17.88 29.14
C ASP A 225 -20.18 -16.41 29.58
N THR A 226 -19.79 -16.10 30.84
CA THR A 226 -19.91 -14.72 31.34
C THR A 226 -19.00 -13.77 30.58
N VAL A 227 -17.79 -14.20 30.28
CA VAL A 227 -16.81 -13.42 29.52
C VAL A 227 -17.26 -13.24 28.08
N ALA A 228 -17.81 -14.29 27.46
CA ALA A 228 -18.33 -14.24 26.10
C ALA A 228 -19.46 -13.20 25.96
N THR A 229 -20.37 -13.14 26.92
CA THR A 229 -21.44 -12.13 26.95
C THR A 229 -20.85 -10.72 27.11
N LYS A 230 -19.95 -10.50 28.05
CA LYS A 230 -19.26 -9.21 28.24
C LYS A 230 -18.47 -8.80 26.98
N MET A 231 -17.85 -9.75 26.30
CA MET A 231 -17.13 -9.47 25.04
C MET A 231 -18.06 -8.99 23.93
N LYS A 232 -19.23 -9.61 23.80
CA LYS A 232 -20.22 -9.17 22.81
C LYS A 232 -20.65 -7.73 23.04
N ASP A 233 -21.03 -7.40 24.25
CA ASP A 233 -21.44 -6.04 24.64
C ASP A 233 -20.28 -5.04 24.41
N ALA A 234 -19.05 -5.45 24.70
CA ALA A 234 -17.87 -4.61 24.50
C ALA A 234 -17.57 -4.37 23.01
N LEU A 235 -17.68 -5.39 22.17
CA LEU A 235 -17.51 -5.24 20.73
C LEU A 235 -18.50 -4.22 20.15
N GLU A 236 -19.78 -4.35 20.48
CA GLU A 236 -20.81 -3.42 20.02
C GLU A 236 -20.56 -1.99 20.53
N PHE A 237 -20.24 -1.84 21.81
CA PHE A 237 -19.96 -0.54 22.42
C PHE A 237 -18.78 0.19 21.75
N TRP A 238 -17.66 -0.49 21.56
CA TRP A 238 -16.47 0.14 20.98
C TRP A 238 -16.60 0.36 19.47
N LEU A 239 -17.36 -0.47 18.74
CA LEU A 239 -17.69 -0.22 17.33
C LEU A 239 -18.55 1.03 17.18
N GLN A 240 -19.54 1.24 18.08
CA GLN A 240 -20.35 2.47 18.12
C GLN A 240 -19.48 3.69 18.45
N ALA A 241 -18.45 3.54 19.30
CA ALA A 241 -17.48 4.58 19.58
C ALA A 241 -16.59 4.93 18.37
N GLY A 242 -16.51 4.06 17.37
CA GLY A 242 -15.85 4.33 16.10
C GLY A 242 -14.49 3.68 15.92
N VAL A 243 -14.12 2.64 16.69
CA VAL A 243 -12.90 1.86 16.43
C VAL A 243 -13.01 1.11 15.10
N ASP A 244 -11.87 0.90 14.44
CA ASP A 244 -11.82 0.28 13.11
C ASP A 244 -11.69 -1.24 13.19
N GLY A 245 -11.50 -1.79 14.36
CA GLY A 245 -11.39 -3.23 14.56
C GLY A 245 -10.93 -3.60 15.94
N PHE A 246 -10.71 -4.89 16.13
CA PHE A 246 -10.28 -5.47 17.40
C PHE A 246 -9.14 -6.43 17.25
N GLN A 247 -8.35 -6.54 18.31
CA GLN A 247 -7.43 -7.65 18.52
C GLN A 247 -7.88 -8.41 19.78
N VAL A 248 -7.78 -9.73 19.73
CA VAL A 248 -7.93 -10.62 20.89
C VAL A 248 -6.74 -11.59 20.88
N ARG A 249 -6.15 -11.80 22.06
CA ARG A 249 -4.95 -12.63 22.21
C ARG A 249 -5.23 -13.93 22.94
N ASP A 250 -4.27 -14.83 22.89
CA ASP A 250 -4.29 -16.13 23.60
C ASP A 250 -5.54 -16.96 23.27
N VAL A 251 -5.96 -16.92 22.00
CA VAL A 251 -7.20 -17.57 21.56
C VAL A 251 -7.10 -19.11 21.64
N GLU A 252 -5.90 -19.68 21.70
CA GLU A 252 -5.68 -21.10 21.95
C GLU A 252 -6.18 -21.56 23.33
N ASN A 253 -6.24 -20.63 24.29
CA ASN A 253 -6.73 -20.88 25.66
C ASN A 253 -8.25 -20.70 25.78
N LEU A 254 -8.91 -20.26 24.72
CA LEU A 254 -10.35 -20.05 24.68
C LEU A 254 -11.07 -21.33 24.30
N VAL A 255 -11.90 -21.84 25.19
CA VAL A 255 -12.75 -23.02 24.89
C VAL A 255 -13.72 -22.64 23.76
N ASN A 256 -13.82 -23.50 22.73
CA ASN A 256 -14.62 -23.24 21.52
C ASN A 256 -14.22 -21.96 20.76
N ALA A 257 -12.92 -21.66 20.68
CA ALA A 257 -12.39 -20.46 20.04
C ALA A 257 -12.99 -20.22 18.63
N SER A 258 -13.14 -21.26 17.81
CA SER A 258 -13.70 -21.14 16.45
C SER A 258 -15.12 -20.59 16.45
N SER A 259 -15.96 -20.99 17.39
CA SER A 259 -17.34 -20.49 17.51
C SER A 259 -17.37 -19.02 17.90
N PHE A 260 -16.60 -18.64 18.91
CA PHE A 260 -16.51 -17.26 19.37
C PHE A 260 -15.90 -16.34 18.34
N LEU A 261 -14.83 -16.74 17.68
CA LEU A 261 -14.22 -15.94 16.60
C LEU A 261 -15.19 -15.70 15.45
N SER A 262 -15.98 -16.71 15.09
CA SER A 262 -17.01 -16.56 14.06
C SER A 262 -18.11 -15.57 14.48
N GLU A 263 -18.59 -15.66 15.72
CA GLU A 263 -19.58 -14.71 16.27
C GLU A 263 -19.02 -13.29 16.32
N TRP A 264 -17.82 -13.10 16.88
CA TRP A 264 -17.18 -11.78 16.98
C TRP A 264 -16.88 -11.17 15.62
N GLN A 265 -16.49 -11.99 14.65
CA GLN A 265 -16.31 -11.54 13.27
C GLN A 265 -17.63 -11.04 12.66
N ASN A 266 -18.73 -11.76 12.88
CA ASN A 266 -20.04 -11.38 12.40
C ASN A 266 -20.50 -10.05 13.02
N ILE A 267 -20.30 -9.87 14.34
CA ILE A 267 -20.58 -8.60 15.02
C ILE A 267 -19.71 -7.48 14.43
N THR A 268 -18.41 -7.73 14.29
CA THR A 268 -17.48 -6.74 13.74
C THR A 268 -17.89 -6.31 12.32
N LYS A 269 -18.25 -7.26 11.47
CA LYS A 269 -18.69 -7.00 10.08
C LYS A 269 -20.07 -6.37 9.98
N SER A 270 -20.94 -6.53 10.95
CA SER A 270 -22.27 -5.88 10.94
C SER A 270 -22.19 -4.35 11.00
N PHE A 271 -21.11 -3.80 11.53
CA PHE A 271 -20.83 -2.35 11.55
C PHE A 271 -20.07 -1.85 10.30
N GLY A 272 -19.68 -2.71 9.42
CA GLY A 272 -19.05 -2.40 8.13
C GLY A 272 -18.01 -3.41 7.71
N GLU A 273 -17.97 -3.67 6.42
CA GLU A 273 -17.02 -4.61 5.80
C GLU A 273 -15.54 -4.21 6.01
N ASP A 274 -15.27 -2.92 6.29
CA ASP A 274 -13.93 -2.38 6.54
C ASP A 274 -13.47 -2.54 8.00
N ARG A 275 -14.25 -3.23 8.84
CA ARG A 275 -13.85 -3.53 10.22
C ARG A 275 -13.02 -4.79 10.26
N LEU A 276 -11.96 -4.80 11.08
CA LEU A 276 -10.96 -5.85 11.16
C LEU A 276 -11.03 -6.57 12.51
N LEU A 277 -11.01 -7.90 12.49
CA LEU A 277 -10.74 -8.72 13.66
C LEU A 277 -9.37 -9.39 13.53
N ILE A 278 -8.53 -9.24 14.54
CA ILE A 278 -7.23 -9.89 14.66
C ILE A 278 -7.29 -10.87 15.82
N ALA A 279 -7.00 -12.12 15.56
CA ALA A 279 -6.77 -13.12 16.60
C ALA A 279 -5.27 -13.32 16.80
N GLY A 280 -4.84 -13.47 18.04
CA GLY A 280 -3.45 -13.75 18.39
C GLY A 280 -3.33 -15.10 19.12
N THR A 281 -2.33 -15.88 18.74
CA THR A 281 -1.97 -17.15 19.38
C THR A 281 -0.46 -17.26 19.55
N ASP A 282 0.00 -17.82 20.63
CA ASP A 282 1.40 -18.19 20.80
C ASP A 282 1.72 -19.59 20.28
N SER A 283 0.74 -20.24 19.65
CA SER A 283 0.97 -21.51 18.98
C SER A 283 1.93 -21.39 17.82
N SER A 284 2.83 -22.34 17.70
CA SER A 284 3.68 -22.60 16.53
C SER A 284 3.24 -23.83 15.74
N ASP A 285 2.12 -24.45 16.11
CA ASP A 285 1.58 -25.61 15.42
C ASP A 285 0.67 -25.19 14.27
N LEU A 286 1.05 -25.56 13.04
CA LEU A 286 0.33 -25.22 11.83
C LEU A 286 -1.11 -25.75 11.83
N GLN A 287 -1.36 -26.97 12.36
CA GLN A 287 -2.70 -27.55 12.39
C GLN A 287 -3.64 -26.74 13.29
N GLN A 288 -3.16 -26.31 14.44
CA GLN A 288 -3.92 -25.45 15.34
C GLN A 288 -4.19 -24.09 14.71
N ILE A 289 -3.20 -23.50 14.05
CA ILE A 289 -3.34 -22.23 13.33
C ILE A 289 -4.40 -22.35 12.23
N LEU A 290 -4.36 -23.41 11.43
CA LEU A 290 -5.33 -23.63 10.35
C LEU A 290 -6.75 -23.80 10.90
N SER A 291 -6.92 -24.53 11.99
CA SER A 291 -8.24 -24.69 12.63
C SER A 291 -8.86 -23.37 13.09
N LEU A 292 -8.02 -22.41 13.52
CA LEU A 292 -8.46 -21.06 13.86
C LEU A 292 -8.81 -20.23 12.61
N LEU A 293 -8.02 -20.32 11.55
CA LEU A 293 -8.27 -19.61 10.29
C LEU A 293 -9.51 -20.13 9.57
N GLU A 294 -9.79 -21.41 9.62
CA GLU A 294 -10.99 -22.02 9.01
C GLU A 294 -12.28 -21.57 9.71
N SER A 295 -12.19 -21.07 10.95
CA SER A 295 -13.36 -20.67 11.73
C SER A 295 -14.12 -19.50 11.09
N THR A 296 -13.44 -18.61 10.39
CA THR A 296 -14.07 -17.44 9.79
C THR A 296 -13.26 -16.87 8.63
N LYS A 297 -13.97 -16.29 7.66
CA LYS A 297 -13.35 -15.57 6.53
C LYS A 297 -12.87 -14.19 6.98
N ASP A 298 -11.82 -13.68 6.36
CA ASP A 298 -11.24 -12.35 6.62
C ASP A 298 -10.68 -12.14 8.04
N LEU A 299 -10.45 -13.22 8.80
CA LEU A 299 -9.73 -13.15 10.06
C LEU A 299 -8.24 -12.93 9.79
N LEU A 300 -7.65 -11.97 10.48
CA LEU A 300 -6.21 -11.80 10.50
C LEU A 300 -5.66 -12.54 11.73
N LEU A 301 -4.77 -13.50 11.53
CA LEU A 301 -4.24 -14.32 12.63
C LEU A 301 -2.74 -14.08 12.83
N THR A 302 -2.35 -13.57 13.99
CA THR A 302 -0.96 -13.46 14.41
C THR A 302 -0.56 -14.70 15.22
N SER A 303 0.61 -15.27 14.94
CA SER A 303 1.07 -16.48 15.59
C SER A 303 2.58 -16.46 15.83
N SER A 304 3.05 -17.39 16.64
CA SER A 304 4.48 -17.63 16.87
C SER A 304 5.08 -18.67 15.90
N TYR A 305 4.42 -18.92 14.76
CA TYR A 305 4.82 -19.96 13.82
C TYR A 305 6.25 -19.77 13.29
N LEU A 306 6.62 -18.53 12.89
CA LEU A 306 7.96 -18.26 12.37
C LEU A 306 9.03 -18.13 13.46
N SER A 307 8.67 -17.94 14.72
CA SER A 307 9.62 -17.89 15.83
C SER A 307 10.21 -19.28 16.18
N LYS A 308 9.63 -20.34 15.63
CA LYS A 308 10.08 -21.72 15.78
C LYS A 308 11.37 -22.04 15.01
N SER A 309 11.75 -21.19 14.06
CA SER A 309 12.87 -21.50 13.16
C SER A 309 14.22 -21.35 13.85
N SER A 310 15.21 -22.12 13.38
CA SER A 310 16.63 -21.90 13.73
C SER A 310 17.22 -20.65 13.04
N PHE A 311 16.38 -19.89 12.33
CA PHE A 311 16.70 -18.68 11.57
C PHE A 311 17.71 -18.89 10.42
N THR A 312 17.82 -20.11 9.92
CA THR A 312 18.51 -20.39 8.66
C THR A 312 17.59 -20.01 7.48
N GLY A 313 18.20 -19.60 6.36
CA GLY A 313 17.41 -19.22 5.18
C GLY A 313 16.57 -20.37 4.61
N GLU A 314 17.12 -21.58 4.60
CA GLU A 314 16.41 -22.78 4.11
C GLU A 314 15.21 -23.13 4.96
N GLU A 315 15.36 -23.11 6.28
CA GLU A 315 14.27 -23.40 7.20
C GLU A 315 13.18 -22.34 7.16
N THR A 316 13.58 -21.05 7.15
CA THR A 316 12.61 -19.95 7.02
C THR A 316 11.85 -20.04 5.70
N GLN A 317 12.52 -20.33 4.58
CA GLN A 317 11.87 -20.55 3.30
C GLN A 317 10.88 -21.73 3.36
N SER A 318 11.28 -22.85 3.95
CA SER A 318 10.43 -24.02 4.09
C SER A 318 9.17 -23.72 4.91
N LEU A 319 9.31 -23.05 6.04
CA LEU A 319 8.19 -22.65 6.90
C LEU A 319 7.23 -21.67 6.19
N VAL A 320 7.76 -20.66 5.51
CA VAL A 320 6.95 -19.69 4.75
C VAL A 320 6.19 -20.39 3.63
N THR A 321 6.85 -21.26 2.86
CA THR A 321 6.21 -22.01 1.78
C THR A 321 5.13 -22.92 2.32
N GLN A 322 5.43 -23.70 3.36
CA GLN A 322 4.45 -24.58 3.99
C GLN A 322 3.23 -23.82 4.54
N TYR A 323 3.45 -22.64 5.12
CA TYR A 323 2.37 -21.81 5.64
C TYR A 323 1.47 -21.28 4.50
N LEU A 324 2.06 -20.74 3.44
CA LEU A 324 1.33 -20.22 2.28
C LEU A 324 0.56 -21.31 1.53
N ASP A 325 1.16 -22.46 1.35
CA ASP A 325 0.50 -23.61 0.70
C ASP A 325 -0.69 -24.10 1.52
N ALA A 326 -0.55 -24.16 2.85
CA ALA A 326 -1.58 -24.61 3.75
C ALA A 326 -2.74 -23.62 3.92
N THR A 327 -2.44 -22.31 3.97
CA THR A 327 -3.46 -21.26 4.12
C THR A 327 -4.22 -20.98 2.82
N GLY A 328 -3.66 -21.32 1.67
CA GLY A 328 -4.30 -21.21 0.36
C GLY A 328 -4.72 -19.78 0.01
N SER A 329 -6.04 -19.51 0.01
CA SER A 329 -6.59 -18.18 -0.35
C SER A 329 -6.78 -17.24 0.84
N HIS A 330 -6.49 -17.65 2.06
CA HIS A 330 -6.61 -16.79 3.23
C HIS A 330 -5.55 -15.69 3.21
N TRP A 331 -5.95 -14.48 3.60
CA TRP A 331 -5.01 -13.37 3.72
C TRP A 331 -4.17 -13.53 4.99
N CYS A 332 -2.87 -13.71 4.83
CA CYS A 332 -1.96 -13.94 5.93
C CYS A 332 -1.62 -12.66 6.69
N SER A 333 -1.20 -12.79 7.94
CA SER A 333 -0.44 -11.77 8.66
C SER A 333 0.94 -12.28 9.01
N TRP A 334 1.91 -11.39 9.08
CA TRP A 334 3.30 -11.71 9.35
C TRP A 334 3.77 -11.02 10.61
N SER A 335 4.07 -11.81 11.62
CA SER A 335 4.64 -11.39 12.90
C SER A 335 5.46 -12.55 13.48
N LEU A 336 6.29 -12.30 14.48
CA LEU A 336 7.00 -13.34 15.22
C LEU A 336 6.27 -13.78 16.48
N SER A 337 5.28 -13.01 16.91
CA SER A 337 4.45 -13.33 18.07
C SER A 337 3.16 -12.52 18.03
N GLN A 338 2.22 -12.88 18.89
CA GLN A 338 1.00 -12.11 19.06
C GLN A 338 1.19 -10.75 19.74
N ALA A 339 2.26 -10.54 20.52
CA ALA A 339 2.47 -9.32 21.29
C ALA A 339 3.92 -8.91 21.53
N GLY A 340 4.90 -9.80 21.34
CA GLY A 340 6.31 -9.56 21.67
C GLY A 340 7.06 -8.68 20.68
N LEU A 341 8.22 -8.14 21.11
CA LEU A 341 9.19 -7.48 20.25
C LEU A 341 9.93 -8.50 19.38
N MET A 342 10.25 -8.16 18.14
CA MET A 342 11.05 -9.02 17.28
C MET A 342 12.42 -9.36 17.88
N THR A 343 13.03 -8.42 18.61
CA THR A 343 14.32 -8.61 19.28
C THR A 343 14.31 -9.65 20.40
N SER A 344 13.12 -10.00 20.92
CA SER A 344 12.98 -11.09 21.89
C SER A 344 13.10 -12.49 21.26
N PHE A 345 12.91 -12.56 19.93
CA PHE A 345 12.91 -13.82 19.19
C PHE A 345 14.08 -13.93 18.21
N LEU A 346 14.59 -12.81 17.73
CA LEU A 346 15.60 -12.75 16.69
C LEU A 346 16.94 -12.20 17.20
N PRO A 347 18.06 -12.77 16.74
CA PRO A 347 19.35 -12.09 16.86
C PRO A 347 19.33 -10.72 16.17
N ALA A 348 19.99 -9.73 16.76
CA ALA A 348 19.98 -8.34 16.27
C ALA A 348 20.40 -8.21 14.79
N GLN A 349 21.31 -9.09 14.32
CA GLN A 349 21.78 -9.10 12.94
C GLN A 349 20.70 -9.47 11.93
N LEU A 350 19.69 -10.25 12.33
CA LEU A 350 18.63 -10.73 11.47
C LEU A 350 17.39 -9.83 11.48
N LEU A 351 17.31 -8.88 12.41
CA LEU A 351 16.13 -8.04 12.59
C LEU A 351 15.70 -7.34 11.28
N ARG A 352 16.64 -6.64 10.65
CA ARG A 352 16.36 -5.92 9.39
C ARG A 352 16.02 -6.86 8.25
N LEU A 353 16.60 -8.04 8.23
CA LEU A 353 16.30 -9.06 7.21
C LEU A 353 14.86 -9.56 7.35
N TYR A 354 14.40 -9.85 8.58
CA TYR A 354 13.04 -10.27 8.82
C TYR A 354 12.01 -9.15 8.62
N GLN A 355 12.36 -7.92 8.96
CA GLN A 355 11.52 -6.77 8.60
C GLN A 355 11.33 -6.68 7.07
N LEU A 356 12.42 -6.79 6.30
CA LEU A 356 12.34 -6.80 4.84
C LEU A 356 11.52 -7.98 4.34
N LEU A 357 11.74 -9.18 4.89
CA LEU A 357 10.99 -10.37 4.55
C LEU A 357 9.48 -10.14 4.72
N PHE A 358 9.04 -9.62 5.86
CA PHE A 358 7.61 -9.39 6.14
C PHE A 358 6.98 -8.36 5.19
N PHE A 359 7.75 -7.36 4.73
CA PHE A 359 7.26 -6.42 3.73
C PHE A 359 7.19 -6.99 2.32
N THR A 360 7.91 -8.07 2.03
CA THR A 360 7.94 -8.70 0.70
C THR A 360 7.02 -9.91 0.57
N LEU A 361 6.58 -10.50 1.68
CA LEU A 361 5.64 -11.60 1.69
C LEU A 361 4.21 -11.14 1.39
N PRO A 362 3.39 -11.97 0.71
CA PRO A 362 1.97 -11.67 0.53
C PRO A 362 1.25 -11.71 1.87
N GLY A 363 0.65 -10.59 2.28
CA GLY A 363 -0.04 -10.50 3.56
C GLY A 363 0.15 -9.15 4.24
N THR A 364 -0.28 -9.06 5.49
CA THR A 364 -0.19 -7.85 6.32
C THR A 364 0.93 -8.00 7.33
N PRO A 365 2.02 -7.24 7.25
CA PRO A 365 3.05 -7.22 8.28
C PRO A 365 2.56 -6.48 9.53
N ILE A 366 2.82 -7.04 10.71
CA ILE A 366 2.48 -6.46 12.01
C ILE A 366 3.74 -6.34 12.84
N PHE A 367 4.10 -5.12 13.20
CA PHE A 367 5.27 -4.79 14.01
C PHE A 367 4.85 -4.25 15.36
N SER A 368 5.58 -4.61 16.40
CA SER A 368 5.43 -4.00 17.72
C SER A 368 6.25 -2.71 17.81
N TYR A 369 5.81 -1.76 18.66
CA TYR A 369 6.57 -0.54 18.88
C TYR A 369 8.00 -0.87 19.33
N GLY A 370 8.95 -0.16 18.72
CA GLY A 370 10.36 -0.40 18.96
C GLY A 370 11.02 -1.38 18.00
N ASP A 371 10.26 -2.19 17.26
CA ASP A 371 10.83 -3.09 16.24
C ASP A 371 11.60 -2.29 15.18
N GLU A 372 11.09 -1.11 14.79
CA GLU A 372 11.69 -0.23 13.78
C GLU A 372 13.07 0.30 14.16
N ILE A 373 13.34 0.40 15.45
CA ILE A 373 14.65 0.86 15.98
C ILE A 373 15.47 -0.28 16.59
N GLY A 374 14.93 -1.50 16.61
CA GLY A 374 15.59 -2.65 17.24
C GLY A 374 15.66 -2.53 18.76
N LEU A 375 14.58 -2.03 19.38
CA LEU A 375 14.47 -1.90 20.82
C LEU A 375 14.66 -3.27 21.48
N GLN A 376 15.55 -3.34 22.47
CA GLN A 376 15.77 -4.54 23.26
C GLN A 376 15.06 -4.42 24.60
N THR A 377 14.40 -5.50 25.01
CA THR A 377 13.91 -5.61 26.41
C THR A 377 15.12 -5.60 27.34
N ALA A 378 15.23 -4.58 28.18
CA ALA A 378 16.22 -4.57 29.22
C ALA A 378 15.88 -5.70 30.19
N VAL A 379 16.68 -6.77 30.19
CA VAL A 379 16.66 -7.74 31.28
C VAL A 379 17.26 -7.03 32.49
N LEU A 380 16.42 -6.56 33.41
CA LEU A 380 16.89 -6.05 34.68
C LEU A 380 17.60 -7.20 35.40
N PRO A 381 18.87 -7.07 35.77
CA PRO A 381 19.54 -8.11 36.51
C PRO A 381 18.88 -8.23 37.89
N GLY A 382 18.16 -9.31 38.11
CA GLY A 382 17.64 -9.63 39.46
C GLY A 382 16.13 -9.89 39.59
N GLN A 383 15.41 -10.20 38.52
CA GLN A 383 14.05 -10.81 38.64
C GLN A 383 14.04 -12.23 38.11
#